data_6c71b4358fe34474249d2503dfa41cf3
#
_entry.id   6c71b4358fe34474249d2503dfa41cf3
#
_cell.length_a   1.000
_cell.length_b   1.000
_cell.length_c   1.000
_cell.angle_alpha   90.00
_cell.angle_beta   90.00
_cell.angle_gamma   90.00
#
_symmetry.space_group_name_H-M   'P 1'
#
loop_
_entity.id
_entity.type
_entity.pdbx_description
1 polymer ?
#
loop_
_entity_poly.entity_id
_entity_poly.type
_entity_poly.pdbx_seq_one_letter_code
_entity_poly.pdbx_strand_id
1 'polypeptide(L)'
;MRRGTIVSMLLVGLVLLGSEKAVHAESDGLSPAERAAVDHLLTTTRSVRKRLDLTRPLDPKLIEQAIEIAVQAPTGSNAQEWHFLVVTDAAKKAAIADLYRKGADQYRTMPRPDYGSDDPRHKQQARIAASGAHLYQHLHEVPAIVFVAIDGRVEKEPPAAQAAKYGSVLPAAWSFMLALRARGVGAAWTTLALIHERELAKLLDIPDSITVAVMLPVAYYTGSDFRPAKRLPPAGRTYWNTWGSRRNLTGAASHAAVHVR
;
A
#
# COMPACT_ATOMS: atom_id res chain seq x y z
N MET A 1 -81.83 -40.80 21.02
CA MET A 1 -81.04 -41.87 21.62
C MET A 1 -80.04 -42.34 20.60
N ARG A 2 -78.76 -42.03 20.72
CA ARG A 2 -77.59 -42.88 20.26
C ARG A 2 -76.35 -42.15 20.75
N ARG A 3 -75.62 -42.79 21.60
CA ARG A 3 -74.35 -42.35 22.18
C ARG A 3 -73.24 -42.53 21.13
N GLY A 4 -72.48 -41.48 20.80
CA GLY A 4 -71.29 -41.57 20.00
C GLY A 4 -70.06 -41.41 20.88
N THR A 5 -69.25 -42.45 20.90
CA THR A 5 -67.99 -42.55 21.66
C THR A 5 -66.92 -41.78 20.96
N ILE A 6 -66.30 -40.81 21.64
CA ILE A 6 -65.15 -40.08 21.18
C ILE A 6 -63.91 -40.89 21.55
N VAL A 7 -63.19 -41.37 20.52
CA VAL A 7 -61.85 -41.97 20.70
C VAL A 7 -60.83 -40.85 20.60
N SER A 8 -60.20 -40.59 21.74
CA SER A 8 -59.06 -39.63 21.82
C SER A 8 -57.80 -40.32 21.33
N MET A 9 -57.29 -39.88 20.21
CA MET A 9 -56.02 -40.33 19.63
C MET A 9 -54.89 -39.41 20.13
N LEU A 10 -54.11 -39.86 21.11
CA LEU A 10 -52.88 -39.23 21.54
C LEU A 10 -51.80 -39.39 20.46
N LEU A 11 -51.48 -38.28 19.76
CA LEU A 11 -50.31 -38.19 18.91
C LEU A 11 -49.09 -37.88 19.79
N VAL A 12 -48.21 -38.86 20.03
CA VAL A 12 -46.90 -38.65 20.62
C VAL A 12 -45.99 -38.11 19.54
N GLY A 13 -45.79 -36.80 19.51
CA GLY A 13 -44.80 -36.16 18.66
C GLY A 13 -43.39 -36.42 19.16
N LEU A 14 -42.66 -37.27 18.47
CA LEU A 14 -41.24 -37.50 18.66
C LEU A 14 -40.48 -36.31 18.11
N VAL A 15 -40.07 -35.37 18.99
CA VAL A 15 -39.16 -34.29 18.65
C VAL A 15 -37.77 -34.86 18.51
N LEU A 16 -37.35 -35.15 17.28
CA LEU A 16 -35.94 -35.38 16.95
C LEU A 16 -35.17 -34.05 17.07
N LEU A 17 -34.52 -33.83 18.20
CA LEU A 17 -33.50 -32.83 18.37
C LEU A 17 -32.30 -33.23 17.49
N GLY A 18 -32.35 -32.86 16.24
CA GLY A 18 -31.19 -32.86 15.37
C GLY A 18 -30.18 -31.82 15.90
N SER A 19 -29.12 -32.28 16.52
CA SER A 19 -27.95 -31.48 16.83
C SER A 19 -27.32 -31.10 15.49
N GLU A 20 -27.69 -29.92 14.96
CA GLU A 20 -26.94 -29.29 13.92
C GLU A 20 -25.55 -28.94 14.49
N LYS A 21 -24.58 -29.84 14.27
CA LYS A 21 -23.18 -29.47 14.37
C LYS A 21 -22.99 -28.39 13.33
N ALA A 22 -22.85 -27.14 13.77
CA ALA A 22 -22.33 -26.07 12.94
C ALA A 22 -20.97 -26.55 12.41
N VAL A 23 -20.96 -26.99 11.16
CA VAL A 23 -19.73 -27.24 10.42
C VAL A 23 -19.12 -25.86 10.25
N HIS A 24 -18.22 -25.48 11.16
CA HIS A 24 -17.30 -24.41 10.88
C HIS A 24 -16.46 -24.92 9.70
N ALA A 25 -16.83 -24.51 8.49
CA ALA A 25 -15.94 -24.61 7.36
C ALA A 25 -14.69 -23.82 7.73
N GLU A 26 -13.60 -24.50 8.05
CA GLU A 26 -12.29 -23.87 8.11
C GLU A 26 -12.12 -23.19 6.74
N SER A 27 -11.96 -21.86 6.75
CA SER A 27 -11.65 -21.15 5.53
C SER A 27 -10.29 -21.67 5.07
N ASP A 28 -10.29 -22.41 3.96
CA ASP A 28 -9.06 -22.86 3.33
C ASP A 28 -8.25 -21.62 2.95
N GLY A 29 -7.24 -21.30 3.75
CA GLY A 29 -6.30 -20.22 3.44
C GLY A 29 -5.54 -20.55 2.14
N LEU A 30 -4.76 -19.59 1.66
CA LEU A 30 -3.90 -19.80 0.50
C LEU A 30 -3.03 -21.05 0.66
N SER A 31 -2.79 -21.77 -0.42
CA SER A 31 -1.81 -22.86 -0.46
C SER A 31 -0.42 -22.38 -0.03
N PRO A 32 0.49 -23.26 0.42
CA PRO A 32 1.85 -22.87 0.79
C PRO A 32 2.60 -22.13 -0.32
N ALA A 33 2.40 -22.46 -1.58
CA ALA A 33 3.04 -21.82 -2.73
C ALA A 33 2.49 -20.40 -2.95
N GLU A 34 1.18 -20.23 -2.91
CA GLU A 34 0.54 -18.92 -3.04
C GLU A 34 0.94 -18.01 -1.89
N ARG A 35 0.97 -18.51 -0.65
CA ARG A 35 1.41 -17.77 0.54
C ARG A 35 2.87 -17.32 0.39
N ALA A 36 3.76 -18.22 -0.05
CA ALA A 36 5.15 -17.87 -0.29
C ALA A 36 5.31 -16.79 -1.37
N ALA A 37 4.53 -16.84 -2.45
CA ALA A 37 4.53 -15.82 -3.49
C ALA A 37 4.03 -14.45 -2.97
N VAL A 38 2.96 -14.43 -2.18
CA VAL A 38 2.42 -13.24 -1.55
C VAL A 38 3.43 -12.64 -0.56
N ASP A 39 4.02 -13.45 0.32
CA ASP A 39 5.03 -13.02 1.29
C ASP A 39 6.28 -12.45 0.58
N HIS A 40 6.73 -13.11 -0.49
CA HIS A 40 7.82 -12.60 -1.31
C HIS A 40 7.49 -11.23 -1.90
N LEU A 41 6.33 -11.06 -2.50
CA LEU A 41 5.89 -9.80 -3.08
C LEU A 41 5.82 -8.68 -2.03
N LEU A 42 5.16 -8.94 -0.89
CA LEU A 42 5.00 -7.99 0.22
C LEU A 42 6.33 -7.59 0.86
N THR A 43 7.24 -8.54 1.06
CA THR A 43 8.52 -8.28 1.75
C THR A 43 9.58 -7.64 0.84
N THR A 44 9.49 -7.82 -0.48
CA THR A 44 10.49 -7.32 -1.44
C THR A 44 10.05 -6.08 -2.21
N THR A 45 8.76 -5.73 -2.23
CA THR A 45 8.28 -4.48 -2.87
C THR A 45 8.76 -3.26 -2.10
N ARG A 46 9.27 -2.28 -2.82
CA ARG A 46 9.81 -1.02 -2.28
C ARG A 46 9.84 0.07 -3.34
N SER A 47 10.12 1.30 -2.95
CA SER A 47 10.43 2.37 -3.89
C SER A 47 11.69 2.04 -4.69
N VAL A 48 11.53 1.86 -6.00
CA VAL A 48 12.61 1.64 -6.97
C VAL A 48 12.95 2.98 -7.61
N ARG A 49 14.23 3.40 -7.59
CA ARG A 49 14.70 4.66 -8.18
C ARG A 49 15.84 4.41 -9.14
N LYS A 50 17.05 4.11 -8.64
CA LYS A 50 18.25 3.85 -9.46
C LYS A 50 18.13 2.66 -10.43
N ARG A 51 17.19 1.79 -10.20
CA ARG A 51 16.98 0.58 -11.01
C ARG A 51 15.77 0.69 -11.94
N LEU A 52 15.14 1.86 -12.02
CA LEU A 52 14.14 2.11 -13.06
C LEU A 52 14.86 2.13 -14.40
N ASP A 53 14.34 1.36 -15.37
CA ASP A 53 14.81 1.36 -16.74
C ASP A 53 14.15 2.53 -17.48
N LEU A 54 14.93 3.60 -17.64
CA LEU A 54 14.45 4.86 -18.21
C LEU A 54 14.38 4.83 -19.74
N THR A 55 14.96 3.79 -20.37
CA THR A 55 15.08 3.68 -21.83
C THR A 55 14.01 2.78 -22.45
N ARG A 56 13.48 1.84 -21.68
CA ARG A 56 12.49 0.88 -22.15
C ARG A 56 11.08 1.49 -22.14
N PRO A 57 10.39 1.57 -23.28
CA PRO A 57 8.99 1.99 -23.32
C PRO A 57 8.12 1.11 -22.42
N LEU A 58 7.26 1.74 -21.64
CA LEU A 58 6.34 1.03 -20.77
C LEU A 58 5.01 0.79 -21.50
N ASP A 59 4.56 -0.48 -21.50
CA ASP A 59 3.24 -0.81 -22.04
C ASP A 59 2.14 -0.21 -21.15
N PRO A 60 1.29 0.68 -21.70
CA PRO A 60 0.19 1.30 -20.93
C PRO A 60 -0.77 0.28 -20.32
N LYS A 61 -0.98 -0.88 -20.97
CA LYS A 61 -1.85 -1.95 -20.47
C LYS A 61 -1.42 -2.47 -19.09
N LEU A 62 -0.11 -2.44 -18.78
CA LEU A 62 0.36 -2.85 -17.46
C LEU A 62 -0.05 -1.87 -16.37
N ILE A 63 -0.13 -0.58 -16.69
CA ILE A 63 -0.65 0.46 -15.78
C ILE A 63 -2.15 0.26 -15.58
N GLU A 64 -2.91 0.08 -16.65
CA GLU A 64 -4.36 -0.15 -16.62
C GLU A 64 -4.72 -1.38 -15.77
N GLN A 65 -4.08 -2.53 -16.02
CA GLN A 65 -4.26 -3.75 -15.23
C GLN A 65 -3.89 -3.57 -13.75
N ALA A 66 -2.85 -2.78 -13.48
CA ALA A 66 -2.46 -2.51 -12.10
C ALA A 66 -3.47 -1.59 -11.39
N ILE A 67 -4.11 -0.67 -12.11
CA ILE A 67 -5.21 0.16 -11.58
C ILE A 67 -6.44 -0.70 -11.31
N GLU A 68 -6.83 -1.60 -12.21
CA GLU A 68 -7.96 -2.53 -12.01
C GLU A 68 -7.80 -3.37 -10.72
N ILE A 69 -6.58 -3.79 -10.41
CA ILE A 69 -6.28 -4.50 -9.16
C ILE A 69 -6.29 -3.52 -7.97
N ALA A 70 -5.74 -2.33 -8.15
CA ALA A 70 -5.62 -1.34 -7.08
C ALA A 70 -6.98 -0.90 -6.53
N VAL A 71 -7.96 -0.74 -7.40
CA VAL A 71 -9.32 -0.33 -7.01
C VAL A 71 -10.13 -1.42 -6.29
N GLN A 72 -9.56 -2.60 -6.05
CA GLN A 72 -10.11 -3.59 -5.12
C GLN A 72 -9.80 -3.27 -3.65
N ALA A 73 -8.98 -2.26 -3.39
CA ALA A 73 -8.72 -1.80 -2.04
C ALA A 73 -9.99 -1.28 -1.36
N PRO A 74 -10.22 -1.53 -0.05
CA PRO A 74 -11.39 -1.04 0.63
C PRO A 74 -11.36 0.48 0.79
N THR A 75 -12.57 1.11 0.82
CA THR A 75 -12.73 2.54 1.10
C THR A 75 -13.74 2.78 2.21
N GLY A 76 -13.62 3.90 2.91
CA GLY A 76 -14.62 4.35 3.86
C GLY A 76 -15.99 4.43 3.20
N SER A 77 -17.00 3.81 3.82
CA SER A 77 -18.39 3.75 3.30
C SER A 77 -18.52 3.24 1.86
N ASN A 78 -17.53 2.52 1.34
CA ASN A 78 -17.46 2.12 -0.07
C ASN A 78 -17.58 3.30 -1.04
N ALA A 79 -17.03 4.46 -0.67
CA ALA A 79 -17.18 5.70 -1.44
C ALA A 79 -16.42 5.67 -2.78
N GLN A 80 -15.30 4.94 -2.87
CA GLN A 80 -14.53 4.74 -4.11
C GLN A 80 -14.09 6.06 -4.77
N GLU A 81 -13.71 7.03 -3.98
CA GLU A 81 -13.37 8.41 -4.39
C GLU A 81 -11.93 8.58 -4.89
N TRP A 82 -11.19 7.51 -5.16
CA TRP A 82 -9.84 7.57 -5.68
C TRP A 82 -9.78 7.94 -7.16
N HIS A 83 -8.71 8.61 -7.55
CA HIS A 83 -8.38 8.91 -8.95
C HIS A 83 -6.94 8.51 -9.24
N PHE A 84 -6.69 8.04 -10.47
CA PHE A 84 -5.36 7.76 -10.98
C PHE A 84 -5.13 8.63 -12.22
N LEU A 85 -4.19 9.57 -12.12
CA LEU A 85 -3.80 10.42 -13.23
C LEU A 85 -2.44 9.93 -13.77
N VAL A 86 -2.43 9.44 -14.99
CA VAL A 86 -1.23 8.91 -15.68
C VAL A 86 -0.67 9.98 -16.62
N VAL A 87 0.59 10.35 -16.42
CA VAL A 87 1.30 11.35 -17.23
C VAL A 87 2.43 10.68 -18.00
N THR A 88 2.33 10.69 -19.33
CA THR A 88 3.36 10.18 -20.26
C THR A 88 3.92 11.29 -21.16
N ASP A 89 3.25 12.42 -21.26
CA ASP A 89 3.68 13.59 -22.04
C ASP A 89 5.04 14.11 -21.56
N ALA A 90 5.98 14.28 -22.45
CA ALA A 90 7.36 14.64 -22.13
C ALA A 90 7.47 16.06 -21.51
N ALA A 91 6.71 17.02 -22.03
CA ALA A 91 6.74 18.40 -21.53
C ALA A 91 6.13 18.49 -20.12
N LYS A 92 5.01 17.80 -19.87
CA LYS A 92 4.40 17.69 -18.55
C LYS A 92 5.34 16.99 -17.56
N LYS A 93 6.00 15.88 -17.94
CA LYS A 93 6.99 15.19 -17.09
C LYS A 93 8.17 16.09 -16.73
N ALA A 94 8.68 16.88 -17.67
CA ALA A 94 9.75 17.84 -17.41
C ALA A 94 9.32 18.89 -16.40
N ALA A 95 8.15 19.50 -16.56
CA ALA A 95 7.60 20.48 -15.62
C ALA A 95 7.32 19.88 -14.23
N ILE A 96 6.82 18.64 -14.16
CA ILE A 96 6.68 17.91 -12.88
C ILE A 96 8.04 17.69 -12.22
N ALA A 97 9.08 17.35 -13.00
CA ALA A 97 10.43 17.16 -12.48
C ALA A 97 11.02 18.48 -11.92
N ASP A 98 10.68 19.63 -12.49
CA ASP A 98 11.06 20.93 -11.92
C ASP A 98 10.39 21.18 -10.57
N LEU A 99 9.09 20.92 -10.45
CA LEU A 99 8.38 21.01 -9.16
C LEU A 99 8.93 20.02 -8.13
N TYR A 100 9.26 18.81 -8.57
CA TYR A 100 9.90 17.81 -7.71
C TYR A 100 11.25 18.29 -7.20
N ARG A 101 12.08 18.90 -8.05
CA ARG A 101 13.39 19.48 -7.65
C ARG A 101 13.21 20.60 -6.66
N LYS A 102 12.30 21.56 -6.91
CA LYS A 102 11.96 22.63 -5.96
C LYS A 102 11.57 22.05 -4.59
N GLY A 103 10.66 21.08 -4.57
CA GLY A 103 10.23 20.43 -3.34
C GLY A 103 11.35 19.64 -2.64
N ALA A 104 12.22 18.97 -3.39
CA ALA A 104 13.39 18.28 -2.84
C ALA A 104 14.39 19.24 -2.21
N ASP A 105 14.63 20.41 -2.83
CA ASP A 105 15.52 21.44 -2.30
C ASP A 105 14.96 22.05 -1.01
N GLN A 106 13.65 22.36 -0.98
CA GLN A 106 12.97 22.80 0.23
C GLN A 106 13.02 21.72 1.33
N TYR A 107 12.79 20.44 0.99
CA TYR A 107 12.88 19.33 1.95
C TYR A 107 14.27 19.18 2.57
N ARG A 108 15.35 19.51 1.83
CA ARG A 108 16.73 19.48 2.36
C ARG A 108 16.97 20.47 3.48
N THR A 109 16.23 21.58 3.53
CA THR A 109 16.32 22.59 4.58
C THR A 109 15.48 22.26 5.83
N MET A 110 14.58 21.29 5.75
CA MET A 110 13.74 20.88 6.87
C MET A 110 14.53 20.06 7.91
N PRO A 111 14.17 20.14 9.20
CA PRO A 111 14.76 19.31 10.24
C PRO A 111 14.64 17.82 9.89
N ARG A 112 15.71 17.07 10.08
CA ARG A 112 15.76 15.63 9.82
C ARG A 112 15.96 14.86 11.11
N PRO A 113 15.42 13.63 11.22
CA PRO A 113 15.78 12.76 12.32
C PRO A 113 17.28 12.49 12.33
N ASP A 114 17.92 12.75 13.45
CA ASP A 114 19.29 12.27 13.71
C ASP A 114 19.18 10.84 14.24
N TYR A 115 19.74 9.92 13.48
CA TYR A 115 19.89 8.53 13.91
C TYR A 115 21.32 8.36 14.39
N GLY A 116 21.60 8.45 15.66
CA GLY A 116 22.94 8.24 16.22
C GLY A 116 23.68 7.04 15.60
N SER A 117 24.99 7.01 15.67
CA SER A 117 25.87 6.02 15.00
C SER A 117 25.48 4.55 15.24
N ASP A 118 24.91 4.25 16.41
CA ASP A 118 24.51 2.90 16.81
C ASP A 118 23.15 2.48 16.25
N ASP A 119 22.37 3.40 15.69
CA ASP A 119 21.09 3.10 15.09
C ASP A 119 21.28 2.42 13.71
N PRO A 120 20.66 1.26 13.47
CA PRO A 120 20.80 0.56 12.19
C PRO A 120 20.29 1.38 10.99
N ARG A 121 19.46 2.41 11.22
CA ARG A 121 18.99 3.35 10.19
C ARG A 121 20.08 4.32 9.74
N HIS A 122 21.03 4.67 10.61
CA HIS A 122 22.15 5.55 10.29
C HIS A 122 22.92 5.04 9.07
N LYS A 123 23.31 3.75 9.09
CA LYS A 123 24.07 3.08 8.00
C LYS A 123 23.32 3.04 6.65
N GLN A 124 22.01 3.30 6.65
CA GLN A 124 21.17 3.28 5.44
C GLN A 124 21.06 4.66 4.77
N GLN A 125 21.35 5.76 5.52
CA GLN A 125 21.07 7.11 5.07
C GLN A 125 21.82 7.49 3.79
N ALA A 126 23.10 7.18 3.69
CA ALA A 126 23.91 7.49 2.50
C ALA A 126 23.33 6.83 1.23
N ARG A 127 22.89 5.56 1.33
CA ARG A 127 22.27 4.84 0.23
C ARG A 127 20.90 5.43 -0.15
N ILE A 128 20.11 5.83 0.85
CA ILE A 128 18.81 6.49 0.64
C ILE A 128 19.00 7.83 -0.06
N ALA A 129 19.94 8.65 0.40
CA ALA A 129 20.29 9.93 -0.19
C ALA A 129 20.75 9.78 -1.65
N ALA A 130 21.68 8.86 -1.91
CA ALA A 130 22.15 8.58 -3.27
C ALA A 130 21.05 8.05 -4.21
N SER A 131 20.08 7.29 -3.67
CA SER A 131 18.91 6.85 -4.42
C SER A 131 17.95 8.00 -4.73
N GLY A 132 17.76 8.91 -3.77
CA GLY A 132 16.97 10.14 -3.97
C GLY A 132 17.60 11.09 -4.98
N ALA A 133 18.92 11.29 -4.91
CA ALA A 133 19.66 12.13 -5.85
C ALA A 133 19.54 11.64 -7.30
N HIS A 134 19.55 10.34 -7.53
CA HIS A 134 19.31 9.77 -8.85
C HIS A 134 17.93 10.15 -9.40
N LEU A 135 16.87 9.99 -8.62
CA LEU A 135 15.53 10.38 -9.06
C LEU A 135 15.40 11.89 -9.26
N TYR A 136 16.07 12.70 -8.43
CA TYR A 136 16.14 14.15 -8.60
C TYR A 136 16.68 14.55 -9.97
N GLN A 137 17.68 13.85 -10.47
CA GLN A 137 18.31 14.12 -11.77
C GLN A 137 17.49 13.60 -12.94
N HIS A 138 16.89 12.41 -12.81
CA HIS A 138 16.36 11.64 -13.93
C HIS A 138 14.82 11.49 -13.92
N LEU A 139 14.09 12.22 -13.07
CA LEU A 139 12.63 12.04 -12.98
C LEU A 139 11.91 12.30 -14.32
N HIS A 140 12.39 13.26 -15.10
CA HIS A 140 11.79 13.61 -16.40
C HIS A 140 11.94 12.52 -17.45
N GLU A 141 12.89 11.58 -17.27
CA GLU A 141 13.18 10.49 -18.21
C GLU A 141 12.28 9.26 -17.99
N VAL A 142 11.60 9.16 -16.83
CA VAL A 142 10.74 7.98 -16.56
C VAL A 142 9.64 7.85 -17.63
N PRO A 143 9.30 6.64 -18.07
CA PRO A 143 8.25 6.41 -19.07
C PRO A 143 6.89 7.00 -18.64
N ALA A 144 6.51 6.84 -17.38
CA ALA A 144 5.25 7.36 -16.85
C ALA A 144 5.39 7.87 -15.41
N ILE A 145 4.58 8.86 -15.06
CA ILE A 145 4.35 9.31 -13.67
C ILE A 145 2.87 9.12 -13.38
N VAL A 146 2.55 8.42 -12.29
CA VAL A 146 1.17 8.21 -11.86
C VAL A 146 0.94 8.96 -10.56
N PHE A 147 -0.08 9.81 -10.54
CA PHE A 147 -0.57 10.45 -9.32
C PHE A 147 -1.80 9.69 -8.85
N VAL A 148 -1.87 9.41 -7.54
CA VAL A 148 -3.07 8.88 -6.92
C VAL A 148 -3.65 9.96 -6.03
N ALA A 149 -4.93 10.24 -6.23
CA ALA A 149 -5.63 11.35 -5.63
C ALA A 149 -7.00 10.91 -5.10
N ILE A 150 -7.65 11.77 -4.32
CA ILE A 150 -8.96 11.49 -3.73
C ILE A 150 -9.84 12.73 -3.74
N ASP A 151 -11.14 12.55 -3.88
CA ASP A 151 -12.13 13.61 -3.77
C ASP A 151 -12.09 14.29 -2.39
N GLY A 152 -12.28 15.59 -2.39
CA GLY A 152 -12.29 16.43 -1.19
C GLY A 152 -10.91 16.87 -0.74
N ARG A 153 -10.89 17.94 0.06
CA ARG A 153 -9.66 18.48 0.66
C ARG A 153 -9.54 17.94 2.08
N VAL A 154 -8.31 17.65 2.49
CA VAL A 154 -8.04 17.03 3.81
C VAL A 154 -7.41 17.98 4.81
N GLU A 155 -6.87 19.13 4.40
CA GLU A 155 -6.01 19.99 5.23
C GLU A 155 -6.72 20.55 6.47
N LYS A 156 -8.03 20.77 6.38
CA LYS A 156 -8.84 21.35 7.45
C LYS A 156 -9.81 20.35 8.08
N GLU A 157 -9.76 19.10 7.64
CA GLU A 157 -10.65 18.06 8.15
C GLU A 157 -10.24 17.61 9.56
N PRO A 158 -11.19 17.17 10.39
CA PRO A 158 -10.88 16.52 11.66
C PRO A 158 -10.03 15.27 11.47
N PRO A 159 -9.21 14.86 12.46
CA PRO A 159 -8.31 13.72 12.35
C PRO A 159 -8.97 12.42 11.86
N ALA A 160 -10.20 12.14 12.28
CA ALA A 160 -10.94 10.96 11.84
C ALA A 160 -11.28 11.00 10.35
N ALA A 161 -11.68 12.16 9.83
CA ALA A 161 -11.97 12.34 8.40
C ALA A 161 -10.70 12.27 7.55
N GLN A 162 -9.60 12.88 8.01
CA GLN A 162 -8.28 12.74 7.38
C GLN A 162 -7.84 11.27 7.31
N ALA A 163 -7.99 10.53 8.42
CA ALA A 163 -7.64 9.11 8.49
C ALA A 163 -8.51 8.28 7.53
N ALA A 164 -9.82 8.56 7.43
CA ALA A 164 -10.71 7.88 6.51
C ALA A 164 -10.33 8.14 5.04
N LYS A 165 -10.04 9.39 4.66
CA LYS A 165 -9.63 9.78 3.30
C LYS A 165 -8.30 9.11 2.92
N TYR A 166 -7.25 9.28 3.73
CA TYR A 166 -5.96 8.64 3.45
C TYR A 166 -6.02 7.11 3.58
N GLY A 167 -6.80 6.57 4.52
CA GLY A 167 -7.07 5.14 4.67
C GLY A 167 -7.78 4.52 3.47
N SER A 168 -8.45 5.33 2.66
CA SER A 168 -9.09 4.88 1.40
C SER A 168 -8.13 4.94 0.21
N VAL A 169 -7.36 6.00 0.04
CA VAL A 169 -6.53 6.21 -1.15
C VAL A 169 -5.16 5.53 -1.08
N LEU A 170 -4.50 5.52 0.10
CA LEU A 170 -3.14 4.98 0.22
C LEU A 170 -3.09 3.44 0.09
N PRO A 171 -4.06 2.65 0.57
CA PRO A 171 -4.13 1.22 0.27
C PRO A 171 -4.23 0.92 -1.23
N ALA A 172 -5.03 1.69 -1.98
CA ALA A 172 -5.11 1.56 -3.44
C ALA A 172 -3.77 1.88 -4.11
N ALA A 173 -3.08 2.95 -3.70
CA ALA A 173 -1.75 3.29 -4.20
C ALA A 173 -0.71 2.19 -3.91
N TRP A 174 -0.77 1.57 -2.73
CA TRP A 174 0.12 0.45 -2.39
C TRP A 174 -0.22 -0.80 -3.18
N SER A 175 -1.50 -1.16 -3.34
CA SER A 175 -1.95 -2.27 -4.17
C SER A 175 -1.53 -2.09 -5.63
N PHE A 176 -1.60 -0.87 -6.17
CA PHE A 176 -1.06 -0.52 -7.48
C PHE A 176 0.44 -0.85 -7.60
N MET A 177 1.24 -0.44 -6.61
CA MET A 177 2.68 -0.76 -6.60
C MET A 177 2.96 -2.25 -6.53
N LEU A 178 2.17 -3.02 -5.78
CA LEU A 178 2.27 -4.48 -5.70
C LEU A 178 1.92 -5.13 -7.03
N ALA A 179 0.83 -4.69 -7.66
CA ALA A 179 0.39 -5.18 -8.96
C ALA A 179 1.42 -4.92 -10.07
N LEU A 180 2.02 -3.73 -10.09
CA LEU A 180 3.14 -3.39 -10.99
C LEU A 180 4.35 -4.31 -10.71
N ARG A 181 4.71 -4.46 -9.45
CA ARG A 181 5.88 -5.26 -9.04
C ARG A 181 5.76 -6.72 -9.49
N ALA A 182 4.56 -7.31 -9.39
CA ALA A 182 4.27 -8.66 -9.86
C ALA A 182 4.44 -8.81 -11.39
N ARG A 183 4.45 -7.70 -12.13
CA ARG A 183 4.57 -7.63 -13.59
C ARG A 183 5.94 -7.13 -14.08
N GLY A 184 6.94 -7.10 -13.20
CA GLY A 184 8.29 -6.63 -13.57
C GLY A 184 8.41 -5.11 -13.71
N VAL A 185 7.41 -4.36 -13.23
CA VAL A 185 7.39 -2.89 -13.26
C VAL A 185 7.64 -2.36 -11.86
N GLY A 186 8.53 -1.38 -11.74
CA GLY A 186 8.87 -0.70 -10.49
C GLY A 186 8.20 0.66 -10.40
N ALA A 187 7.96 1.09 -9.17
CA ALA A 187 7.52 2.45 -8.88
C ALA A 187 8.28 3.01 -7.67
N ALA A 188 8.37 4.32 -7.57
CA ALA A 188 8.92 4.99 -6.40
C ALA A 188 7.84 5.82 -5.70
N TRP A 189 7.54 5.51 -4.44
CA TRP A 189 6.66 6.34 -3.63
C TRP A 189 7.36 7.66 -3.26
N THR A 190 6.80 8.79 -3.66
CA THR A 190 7.34 10.11 -3.31
C THR A 190 6.23 11.16 -3.20
N THR A 191 6.48 12.17 -2.35
CA THR A 191 5.56 13.28 -2.09
C THR A 191 6.25 14.65 -2.26
N LEU A 192 7.49 14.67 -2.77
CA LEU A 192 8.26 15.93 -2.82
C LEU A 192 7.64 16.98 -3.76
N ALA A 193 7.06 16.55 -4.90
CA ALA A 193 6.33 17.48 -5.76
C ALA A 193 5.06 18.04 -5.10
N LEU A 194 4.50 17.33 -4.11
CA LEU A 194 3.29 17.75 -3.38
C LEU A 194 3.56 18.90 -2.38
N ILE A 195 4.82 19.24 -2.10
CA ILE A 195 5.17 20.46 -1.38
C ILE A 195 4.67 21.69 -2.16
N HIS A 196 4.59 21.56 -3.48
CA HIS A 196 4.04 22.54 -4.41
C HIS A 196 2.73 22.05 -5.05
N GLU A 197 1.87 21.42 -4.27
CA GLU A 197 0.65 20.75 -4.77
C GLU A 197 -0.23 21.66 -5.62
N ARG A 198 -0.37 22.95 -5.24
CA ARG A 198 -1.21 23.90 -6.00
C ARG A 198 -0.61 24.25 -7.38
N GLU A 199 0.72 24.36 -7.48
CA GLU A 199 1.40 24.53 -8.78
C GLU A 199 1.25 23.26 -9.64
N LEU A 200 1.38 22.09 -9.02
CA LEU A 200 1.19 20.79 -9.65
C LEU A 200 -0.25 20.62 -10.17
N ALA A 201 -1.25 20.97 -9.36
CA ALA A 201 -2.65 20.90 -9.74
C ALA A 201 -2.96 21.78 -10.97
N LYS A 202 -2.45 23.01 -11.01
CA LYS A 202 -2.58 23.89 -12.18
C LYS A 202 -1.90 23.33 -13.43
N LEU A 203 -0.71 22.75 -13.28
CA LEU A 203 0.03 22.14 -14.40
C LEU A 203 -0.73 20.97 -15.04
N LEU A 204 -1.47 20.22 -14.23
CA LEU A 204 -2.15 18.99 -14.62
C LEU A 204 -3.67 19.14 -14.75
N ASP A 205 -4.20 20.34 -14.63
CA ASP A 205 -5.62 20.64 -14.66
C ASP A 205 -6.44 19.85 -13.61
N ILE A 206 -5.81 19.59 -12.43
CA ILE A 206 -6.50 18.92 -11.33
C ILE A 206 -7.40 19.92 -10.61
N PRO A 207 -8.69 19.59 -10.43
CA PRO A 207 -9.64 20.47 -9.73
C PRO A 207 -9.19 20.80 -8.30
N ASP A 208 -9.48 22.00 -7.84
CA ASP A 208 -9.15 22.47 -6.48
C ASP A 208 -9.80 21.64 -5.37
N SER A 209 -10.87 20.90 -5.67
CA SER A 209 -11.56 19.99 -4.77
C SER A 209 -10.82 18.68 -4.53
N ILE A 210 -9.80 18.35 -5.32
CA ILE A 210 -9.08 17.07 -5.25
C ILE A 210 -7.83 17.22 -4.38
N THR A 211 -7.57 16.21 -3.54
CA THR A 211 -6.30 16.06 -2.81
C THR A 211 -5.41 15.04 -3.51
N VAL A 212 -4.22 15.45 -3.93
CA VAL A 212 -3.21 14.52 -4.45
C VAL A 212 -2.48 13.86 -3.27
N ALA A 213 -2.55 12.55 -3.17
CA ALA A 213 -2.01 11.81 -2.03
C ALA A 213 -0.56 11.33 -2.25
N VAL A 214 -0.21 10.95 -3.48
CA VAL A 214 1.13 10.43 -3.80
C VAL A 214 1.46 10.58 -5.28
N MET A 215 2.76 10.71 -5.57
CA MET A 215 3.34 10.63 -6.91
C MET A 215 4.17 9.35 -7.03
N LEU A 216 3.97 8.62 -8.10
CA LEU A 216 4.60 7.33 -8.40
C LEU A 216 5.28 7.39 -9.79
N PRO A 217 6.58 7.72 -9.90
CA PRO A 217 7.34 7.45 -11.11
C PRO A 217 7.40 5.95 -11.39
N VAL A 218 7.09 5.55 -12.63
CA VAL A 218 6.87 4.15 -13.02
C VAL A 218 7.71 3.81 -14.24
N ALA A 219 8.43 2.70 -14.19
CA ALA A 219 9.19 2.12 -15.30
C ALA A 219 9.42 0.62 -15.05
N TYR A 220 9.82 -0.13 -16.06
CA TYR A 220 10.44 -1.43 -15.81
C TYR A 220 11.64 -1.25 -14.87
N TYR A 221 12.09 -2.33 -14.23
CA TYR A 221 13.29 -2.27 -13.40
C TYR A 221 14.33 -3.31 -13.84
N THR A 222 15.58 -3.01 -13.56
CA THR A 222 16.71 -3.89 -13.86
C THR A 222 17.09 -4.74 -12.65
N GLY A 223 17.58 -5.97 -12.91
CA GLY A 223 17.99 -6.94 -11.91
C GLY A 223 16.83 -7.64 -11.19
N SER A 224 17.11 -8.74 -10.52
CA SER A 224 16.12 -9.62 -9.89
C SER A 224 16.31 -9.81 -8.37
N ASP A 225 17.39 -9.27 -7.79
CA ASP A 225 17.88 -9.53 -6.44
C ASP A 225 17.25 -8.64 -5.35
N PHE A 226 15.97 -8.35 -5.46
CA PHE A 226 15.27 -7.61 -4.41
C PHE A 226 15.15 -8.46 -3.14
N ARG A 227 15.71 -7.96 -2.05
CA ARG A 227 15.71 -8.62 -0.73
C ARG A 227 14.82 -7.86 0.25
N PRO A 228 14.29 -8.49 1.29
CA PRO A 228 13.60 -7.79 2.36
C PRO A 228 14.43 -6.63 2.90
N ALA A 229 13.80 -5.50 3.16
CA ALA A 229 14.49 -4.35 3.71
C ALA A 229 14.82 -4.57 5.19
N LYS A 230 16.02 -4.13 5.63
CA LYS A 230 16.34 -4.09 7.05
C LYS A 230 15.38 -3.15 7.77
N ARG A 231 14.63 -3.66 8.72
CA ARG A 231 13.66 -2.92 9.54
C ARG A 231 14.00 -3.03 11.01
N LEU A 232 13.51 -2.11 11.81
CA LEU A 232 13.54 -2.26 13.27
C LEU A 232 12.67 -3.47 13.66
N PRO A 233 13.07 -4.23 14.70
CA PRO A 233 12.31 -5.39 15.15
C PRO A 233 10.86 -5.02 15.52
N PRO A 234 9.85 -5.74 15.02
CA PRO A 234 8.45 -5.44 15.30
C PRO A 234 8.11 -5.59 16.79
N ALA A 235 8.75 -6.51 17.50
CA ALA A 235 8.51 -6.73 18.94
C ALA A 235 8.69 -5.47 19.80
N GLY A 236 9.62 -4.58 19.41
CA GLY A 236 9.82 -3.31 20.11
C GLY A 236 8.73 -2.25 19.83
N ARG A 237 7.79 -2.54 18.92
CA ARG A 237 6.75 -1.60 18.44
C ARG A 237 5.35 -2.23 18.40
N THR A 238 5.20 -3.41 19.02
CA THR A 238 3.93 -4.12 19.15
C THR A 238 3.51 -4.13 20.62
N TYR A 239 2.31 -3.66 20.87
CA TYR A 239 1.73 -3.58 22.20
C TYR A 239 0.40 -4.35 22.22
N TRP A 240 0.07 -4.92 23.35
CA TRP A 240 -1.13 -5.71 23.55
C TRP A 240 -2.06 -5.05 24.58
N ASN A 241 -3.31 -4.91 24.25
CA ASN A 241 -4.39 -4.31 25.04
C ASN A 241 -4.21 -2.81 25.33
N THR A 242 -3.04 -2.37 25.83
CA THR A 242 -2.76 -0.96 26.13
C THR A 242 -1.41 -0.55 25.56
N TRP A 243 -1.27 0.75 25.25
CA TRP A 243 0.00 1.32 24.79
C TRP A 243 1.12 1.08 25.84
N GLY A 244 2.28 0.63 25.38
CA GLY A 244 3.42 0.29 26.25
C GLY A 244 3.41 -1.15 26.77
N SER A 245 2.28 -1.84 26.82
CA SER A 245 2.16 -3.22 27.28
C SER A 245 2.69 -4.19 26.22
N ARG A 246 3.73 -4.95 26.56
CA ARG A 246 4.35 -5.93 25.65
C ARG A 246 4.01 -7.35 26.08
N ARG A 247 3.79 -8.24 25.15
CA ARG A 247 3.63 -9.66 25.46
C ARG A 247 5.01 -10.27 25.74
N ASN A 248 5.19 -10.81 26.94
CA ASN A 248 6.38 -11.61 27.24
C ASN A 248 6.27 -12.92 26.46
N LEU A 249 7.03 -13.06 25.40
CA LEU A 249 7.17 -14.31 24.63
C LEU A 249 8.15 -15.27 25.31
N THR A 250 8.11 -15.36 26.64
CA THR A 250 8.83 -16.39 27.38
C THR A 250 8.08 -17.70 27.18
N GLY A 251 8.53 -18.53 26.22
CA GLY A 251 7.95 -19.85 25.97
C GLY A 251 7.81 -20.24 24.49
N ALA A 252 7.89 -19.32 23.53
CA ALA A 252 7.98 -19.68 22.13
C ALA A 252 9.47 -19.63 21.75
N ALA A 253 10.03 -20.80 21.43
CA ALA A 253 11.38 -20.93 20.91
C ALA A 253 11.64 -19.86 19.86
N SER A 254 12.74 -19.15 20.05
CA SER A 254 13.37 -18.30 19.05
C SER A 254 13.46 -19.07 17.73
N HIS A 255 12.48 -18.91 16.85
CA HIS A 255 12.68 -19.24 15.45
C HIS A 255 13.52 -18.10 14.87
N ALA A 256 14.78 -18.23 15.26
CA ALA A 256 15.88 -17.52 14.70
C ALA A 256 15.92 -17.72 13.19
N ALA A 257 16.27 -16.61 12.55
CA ALA A 257 17.06 -16.58 11.33
C ALA A 257 16.78 -17.73 10.33
N VAL A 258 15.84 -17.55 9.44
CA VAL A 258 15.91 -18.21 8.14
C VAL A 258 17.22 -17.77 7.50
N HIS A 259 18.25 -18.56 7.70
CA HIS A 259 19.45 -18.55 6.90
C HIS A 259 19.06 -19.10 5.53
N VAL A 260 18.80 -18.23 4.61
CA VAL A 260 18.86 -18.56 3.19
C VAL A 260 20.33 -18.43 2.80
N ARG A 261 20.96 -19.58 2.59
CA ARG A 261 22.25 -19.68 1.91
C ARG A 261 22.11 -19.24 0.44
#